data_7d77c8b50adb90db76db67dae4eba003
#
_entry.id   7d77c8b50adb90db76db67dae4eba003
#
_cell.length_a   1.000
_cell.length_b   1.000
_cell.length_c   1.000
_cell.angle_alpha   90.00
_cell.angle_beta   90.00
_cell.angle_gamma   90.00
#
_symmetry.space_group_name_H-M   'P 1'
#
loop_
_entity.id
_entity.type
_entity.pdbx_description
1 polymer ?
#
loop_
_entity_poly.entity_id
_entity_poly.type
_entity_poly.pdbx_seq_one_letter_code
_entity_poly.pdbx_strand_id
1 'polypeptide(L)'
;MWRYVVKRLIALFIVLLCVAIIIFCILWFMPGDPAEVILGMNVPEADREALRVTMGLKDPFLVQLGRFIRDMFKLDFGTSYQYRVPVTQAFIERLPRTLKLGLISILIQTVIGIPLGITAAIHRNGLRDQGLLVSAMVFISVPQFWLALVMVIIFSVQLGWLPPFGIGSLKYWIMPIAANSISGIAMNARMTRSAVLETIRADFVTTARAKGLAERKVIYRHMLPNALIPVLKGLGMQLGMCVGGTVVIENVFSFPGIGQYMLTGINGFDYPVVRGCVLILAAVSAFMTLLVDLAYGFIDPRIKAQYVNYAAKKGGRKK
;
A
#
# COMPACT_ATOMS: atom_id res chain seq x y z
N MET A 1 -15.43 -13.92 -17.10
CA MET A 1 -14.59 -12.74 -16.86
C MET A 1 -15.43 -11.49 -16.58
N TRP A 2 -16.35 -11.06 -17.47
CA TRP A 2 -17.16 -9.85 -17.27
C TRP A 2 -17.88 -9.78 -15.91
N ARG A 3 -18.59 -10.85 -15.50
CA ARG A 3 -19.28 -10.91 -14.20
C ARG A 3 -18.34 -10.77 -12.99
N TYR A 4 -17.09 -11.21 -13.12
CA TYR A 4 -16.08 -11.04 -12.09
C TYR A 4 -15.66 -9.57 -11.98
N VAL A 5 -15.35 -8.94 -13.11
CA VAL A 5 -15.00 -7.52 -13.17
C VAL A 5 -16.11 -6.66 -12.56
N VAL A 6 -17.37 -6.90 -12.98
CA VAL A 6 -18.53 -6.17 -12.43
C VAL A 6 -18.67 -6.34 -10.92
N LYS A 7 -18.52 -7.57 -10.39
CA LYS A 7 -18.57 -7.79 -8.93
C LYS A 7 -17.44 -7.05 -8.19
N ARG A 8 -16.25 -7.01 -8.78
CA ARG A 8 -15.11 -6.29 -8.19
C ARG A 8 -15.32 -4.78 -8.22
N LEU A 9 -15.87 -4.26 -9.31
CA LEU A 9 -16.22 -2.84 -9.40
C LEU A 9 -17.31 -2.44 -8.38
N ILE A 10 -18.33 -3.29 -8.20
CA ILE A 10 -19.36 -3.05 -7.17
C ILE A 10 -18.73 -3.10 -5.77
N ALA A 11 -17.86 -4.07 -5.48
CA ALA A 11 -17.17 -4.16 -4.20
C ALA A 11 -16.28 -2.93 -3.96
N LEU A 12 -15.53 -2.48 -4.97
CA LEU A 12 -14.72 -1.26 -4.92
C LEU A 12 -15.59 -0.05 -4.60
N PHE A 13 -16.72 0.10 -5.28
CA PHE A 13 -17.67 1.18 -5.04
C PHE A 13 -18.18 1.20 -3.59
N ILE A 14 -18.58 0.02 -3.08
CA ILE A 14 -19.05 -0.11 -1.69
C ILE A 14 -17.94 0.26 -0.69
N VAL A 15 -16.71 -0.22 -0.92
CA VAL A 15 -15.55 0.10 -0.07
C VAL A 15 -15.29 1.61 -0.06
N LEU A 16 -15.28 2.27 -1.22
CA LEU A 16 -15.07 3.71 -1.30
C LEU A 16 -16.19 4.49 -0.59
N LEU A 17 -17.43 4.06 -0.72
CA LEU A 17 -18.54 4.68 -0.01
C LEU A 17 -18.41 4.51 1.51
N CYS A 18 -18.04 3.31 1.98
CA CYS A 18 -17.79 3.08 3.41
C CYS A 18 -16.62 3.95 3.92
N VAL A 19 -15.53 4.03 3.18
CA VAL A 19 -14.38 4.90 3.54
C VAL A 19 -14.81 6.36 3.60
N ALA A 20 -15.62 6.83 2.63
CA ALA A 20 -16.14 8.19 2.61
C ALA A 20 -16.98 8.50 3.86
N ILE A 21 -17.89 7.61 4.23
CA ILE A 21 -18.73 7.79 5.42
C ILE A 21 -17.87 7.78 6.69
N ILE A 22 -16.92 6.82 6.79
CA ILE A 22 -16.07 6.71 7.98
C ILE A 22 -15.19 7.96 8.14
N ILE A 23 -14.51 8.42 7.08
CA ILE A 23 -13.65 9.61 7.18
C ILE A 23 -14.48 10.86 7.47
N PHE A 24 -15.67 11.00 6.90
CA PHE A 24 -16.55 12.09 7.21
C PHE A 24 -16.95 12.08 8.67
N CYS A 25 -17.36 10.93 9.23
CA CYS A 25 -17.68 10.79 10.64
C CYS A 25 -16.49 11.13 11.55
N ILE A 26 -15.29 10.62 11.24
CA ILE A 26 -14.09 10.93 12.02
C ILE A 26 -13.83 12.44 12.05
N LEU A 27 -13.88 13.11 10.90
CA LEU A 27 -13.63 14.55 10.82
C LEU A 27 -14.77 15.37 11.48
N TRP A 28 -16.01 14.87 11.45
CA TRP A 28 -17.13 15.50 12.15
C TRP A 28 -16.93 15.55 13.67
N PHE A 29 -16.38 14.49 14.26
CA PHE A 29 -16.10 14.41 15.69
C PHE A 29 -14.71 14.91 16.08
N MET A 30 -13.88 15.26 15.11
CA MET A 30 -12.52 15.76 15.37
C MET A 30 -12.58 17.14 15.98
N PRO A 31 -11.90 17.39 17.13
CA PRO A 31 -11.82 18.72 17.71
C PRO A 31 -11.02 19.64 16.78
N GLY A 32 -11.56 20.82 16.53
CA GLY A 32 -10.93 21.85 15.68
C GLY A 32 -11.98 22.59 14.86
N ASP A 33 -11.77 23.87 14.67
CA ASP A 33 -12.65 24.73 13.89
C ASP A 33 -11.97 25.14 12.57
N PRO A 34 -12.49 24.70 11.40
CA PRO A 34 -11.97 25.14 10.12
C PRO A 34 -11.91 26.66 9.95
N ALA A 35 -12.84 27.40 10.55
CA ALA A 35 -12.85 28.86 10.50
C ALA A 35 -11.64 29.47 11.25
N GLU A 36 -11.23 28.87 12.37
CA GLU A 36 -10.02 29.29 13.08
C GLU A 36 -8.74 28.98 12.30
N VAL A 37 -8.70 27.84 11.60
CA VAL A 37 -7.56 27.47 10.74
C VAL A 37 -7.37 28.45 9.59
N ILE A 38 -8.48 28.93 9.01
CA ILE A 38 -8.47 29.80 7.83
C ILE A 38 -8.20 31.25 8.21
N LEU A 39 -8.84 31.75 9.27
CA LEU A 39 -8.78 33.17 9.67
C LEU A 39 -7.74 33.46 10.75
N GLY A 40 -7.37 32.44 11.53
CA GLY A 40 -6.51 32.61 12.71
C GLY A 40 -7.29 32.92 13.98
N MET A 41 -6.62 32.78 15.13
CA MET A 41 -7.26 32.94 16.46
C MET A 41 -7.55 34.40 16.82
N ASN A 42 -6.88 35.36 16.18
CA ASN A 42 -6.98 36.80 16.53
C ASN A 42 -8.10 37.54 15.79
N VAL A 43 -8.95 36.83 15.04
CA VAL A 43 -10.07 37.43 14.30
C VAL A 43 -11.33 37.45 15.19
N PRO A 44 -12.17 38.50 15.11
CA PRO A 44 -13.44 38.58 15.86
C PRO A 44 -14.33 37.35 15.64
N GLU A 45 -15.01 36.92 16.70
CA GLU A 45 -15.89 35.75 16.64
C GLU A 45 -17.01 35.90 15.57
N ALA A 46 -17.45 37.12 15.34
CA ALA A 46 -18.46 37.40 14.30
C ALA A 46 -18.00 37.02 12.90
N ASP A 47 -16.74 37.25 12.58
CA ASP A 47 -16.19 36.92 11.25
C ASP A 47 -15.96 35.40 11.12
N ARG A 48 -15.53 34.74 12.18
CA ARG A 48 -15.43 33.26 12.23
C ARG A 48 -16.79 32.62 12.06
N GLU A 49 -17.80 33.17 12.72
CA GLU A 49 -19.17 32.69 12.63
C GLU A 49 -19.75 32.88 11.21
N ALA A 50 -19.53 34.03 10.59
CA ALA A 50 -19.90 34.28 9.20
C ALA A 50 -19.26 33.28 8.24
N LEU A 51 -17.99 32.93 8.47
CA LEU A 51 -17.28 31.92 7.68
C LEU A 51 -17.85 30.52 7.89
N ARG A 52 -18.16 30.11 9.14
CA ARG A 52 -18.82 28.81 9.43
C ARG A 52 -20.13 28.65 8.67
N VAL A 53 -20.95 29.71 8.64
CA VAL A 53 -22.20 29.71 7.89
C VAL A 53 -21.95 29.60 6.40
N THR A 54 -21.03 30.39 5.87
CA THR A 54 -20.68 30.38 4.43
C THR A 54 -20.14 29.01 3.98
N MET A 55 -19.36 28.35 4.82
CA MET A 55 -18.84 27.00 4.56
C MET A 55 -19.90 25.90 4.77
N GLY A 56 -21.09 26.24 5.30
CA GLY A 56 -22.15 25.29 5.60
C GLY A 56 -21.80 24.31 6.73
N LEU A 57 -20.90 24.70 7.65
CA LEU A 57 -20.52 23.87 8.81
C LEU A 57 -21.64 23.77 9.85
N LYS A 58 -22.59 24.67 9.80
CA LYS A 58 -23.80 24.66 10.66
C LYS A 58 -24.98 23.85 10.10
N ASP A 59 -24.86 23.38 8.87
CA ASP A 59 -25.88 22.53 8.27
C ASP A 59 -26.01 21.19 9.03
N PRO A 60 -27.18 20.58 9.05
CA PRO A 60 -27.39 19.28 9.67
C PRO A 60 -26.41 18.24 9.10
N PHE A 61 -26.00 17.27 9.95
CA PHE A 61 -25.05 16.19 9.60
C PHE A 61 -25.34 15.53 8.24
N LEU A 62 -26.61 15.13 8.00
CA LEU A 62 -26.99 14.46 6.75
C LEU A 62 -26.86 15.34 5.51
N VAL A 63 -27.06 16.66 5.66
CA VAL A 63 -26.88 17.62 4.56
C VAL A 63 -25.42 17.76 4.19
N GLN A 64 -24.55 17.87 5.18
CA GLN A 64 -23.08 17.94 4.95
C GLN A 64 -22.56 16.63 4.38
N LEU A 65 -22.98 15.47 4.91
CA LEU A 65 -22.63 14.15 4.38
C LEU A 65 -23.09 14.00 2.92
N GLY A 66 -24.33 14.38 2.61
CA GLY A 66 -24.86 14.32 1.25
C GLY A 66 -24.07 15.19 0.27
N ARG A 67 -23.70 16.42 0.69
CA ARG A 67 -22.82 17.31 -0.09
C ARG A 67 -21.46 16.67 -0.31
N PHE A 68 -20.83 16.14 0.72
CA PHE A 68 -19.54 15.48 0.63
C PHE A 68 -19.55 14.28 -0.32
N ILE A 69 -20.55 13.40 -0.24
CA ILE A 69 -20.70 12.26 -1.16
C ILE A 69 -20.90 12.75 -2.60
N ARG A 70 -21.74 13.75 -2.81
CA ARG A 70 -21.97 14.36 -4.14
C ARG A 70 -20.65 14.90 -4.73
N ASP A 71 -19.87 15.63 -3.94
CA ASP A 71 -18.63 16.27 -4.38
C ASP A 71 -17.52 15.22 -4.62
N MET A 72 -17.50 14.12 -3.86
CA MET A 72 -16.66 12.94 -4.12
C MET A 72 -16.89 12.38 -5.54
N PHE A 73 -18.16 12.25 -5.97
CA PHE A 73 -18.48 11.78 -7.33
C PHE A 73 -18.05 12.75 -8.43
N LYS A 74 -17.92 14.03 -8.11
CA LYS A 74 -17.38 15.05 -9.03
C LYS A 74 -15.86 15.13 -8.99
N LEU A 75 -15.20 14.34 -8.15
CA LEU A 75 -13.75 14.41 -7.87
C LEU A 75 -13.34 15.80 -7.35
N ASP A 76 -14.26 16.51 -6.73
CA ASP A 76 -14.03 17.78 -6.06
C ASP A 76 -13.86 17.54 -4.55
N PHE A 77 -12.62 17.56 -4.10
CA PHE A 77 -12.26 17.41 -2.68
C PHE A 77 -12.09 18.75 -1.96
N GLY A 78 -12.35 19.86 -2.68
CA GLY A 78 -12.20 21.20 -2.18
C GLY A 78 -10.77 21.73 -2.27
N THR A 79 -10.58 22.90 -1.67
CA THR A 79 -9.31 23.62 -1.63
C THR A 79 -8.67 23.49 -0.26
N SER A 80 -7.37 23.21 -0.19
CA SER A 80 -6.60 23.19 1.06
C SER A 80 -6.72 24.53 1.78
N TYR A 81 -6.96 24.49 3.07
CA TYR A 81 -7.06 25.69 3.91
C TYR A 81 -5.70 26.37 4.09
N GLN A 82 -4.63 25.58 4.18
CA GLN A 82 -3.26 26.08 4.39
C GLN A 82 -2.59 26.49 3.10
N TYR A 83 -2.65 25.65 2.06
CA TYR A 83 -1.92 25.87 0.82
C TYR A 83 -2.70 26.66 -0.22
N ARG A 84 -4.01 26.82 -0.05
CA ARG A 84 -4.91 27.54 -0.96
C ARG A 84 -4.89 27.02 -2.40
N VAL A 85 -4.64 25.73 -2.57
CA VAL A 85 -4.63 25.01 -3.85
C VAL A 85 -5.66 23.90 -3.85
N PRO A 86 -6.26 23.54 -5.00
CA PRO A 86 -7.16 22.38 -5.08
C PRO A 86 -6.47 21.10 -4.63
N VAL A 87 -7.13 20.34 -3.75
CA VAL A 87 -6.56 19.10 -3.19
C VAL A 87 -6.24 18.08 -4.28
N THR A 88 -7.11 17.97 -5.30
CA THR A 88 -6.92 17.05 -6.43
C THR A 88 -5.63 17.38 -7.20
N GLN A 89 -5.35 18.67 -7.47
CA GLN A 89 -4.11 19.09 -8.12
C GLN A 89 -2.89 18.74 -7.28
N ALA A 90 -2.90 19.15 -6.01
CA ALA A 90 -1.80 18.87 -5.08
C ALA A 90 -1.53 17.37 -4.93
N PHE A 91 -2.58 16.54 -5.01
CA PHE A 91 -2.47 15.08 -4.98
C PHE A 91 -1.81 14.52 -6.24
N ILE A 92 -2.28 14.94 -7.43
CA ILE A 92 -1.74 14.47 -8.72
C ILE A 92 -0.25 14.79 -8.86
N GLU A 93 0.20 15.95 -8.39
CA GLU A 93 1.61 16.35 -8.40
C GLU A 93 2.50 15.46 -7.51
N ARG A 94 1.95 14.93 -6.41
CA ARG A 94 2.67 14.11 -5.43
C ARG A 94 2.59 12.60 -5.71
N LEU A 95 1.51 12.15 -6.34
CA LEU A 95 1.24 10.73 -6.62
C LEU A 95 2.42 10.01 -7.30
N PRO A 96 3.07 10.56 -8.34
CA PRO A 96 4.18 9.88 -8.99
C PRO A 96 5.37 9.60 -8.05
N ARG A 97 5.61 10.46 -7.06
CA ARG A 97 6.71 10.30 -6.09
C ARG A 97 6.42 9.15 -5.13
N THR A 98 5.21 9.13 -4.56
CA THR A 98 4.74 8.04 -3.70
C THR A 98 4.75 6.70 -4.42
N LEU A 99 4.21 6.66 -5.65
CA LEU A 99 4.21 5.45 -6.48
C LEU A 99 5.63 4.97 -6.81
N LYS A 100 6.53 5.85 -7.20
CA LYS A 100 7.93 5.49 -7.49
C LYS A 100 8.59 4.90 -6.23
N LEU A 101 8.44 5.55 -5.07
CA LEU A 101 8.98 5.06 -3.82
C LEU A 101 8.45 3.65 -3.49
N GLY A 102 7.14 3.45 -3.54
CA GLY A 102 6.51 2.16 -3.25
C GLY A 102 6.90 1.06 -4.24
N LEU A 103 6.82 1.33 -5.55
CA LEU A 103 7.11 0.35 -6.60
C LEU A 103 8.59 -0.06 -6.61
N ILE A 104 9.52 0.89 -6.47
CA ILE A 104 10.95 0.57 -6.41
C ILE A 104 11.25 -0.26 -5.16
N SER A 105 10.64 0.09 -4.02
CA SER A 105 10.80 -0.71 -2.79
C SER A 105 10.30 -2.14 -2.98
N ILE A 106 9.12 -2.35 -3.57
CA ILE A 106 8.58 -3.70 -3.84
C ILE A 106 9.46 -4.46 -4.82
N LEU A 107 10.01 -3.80 -5.84
CA LEU A 107 10.94 -4.42 -6.76
C LEU A 107 12.19 -4.94 -6.03
N ILE A 108 12.80 -4.12 -5.17
CA ILE A 108 13.97 -4.50 -4.36
C ILE A 108 13.61 -5.65 -3.41
N GLN A 109 12.47 -5.56 -2.73
CA GLN A 109 11.97 -6.62 -1.84
C GLN A 109 11.83 -7.95 -2.58
N THR A 110 11.37 -7.91 -3.82
CA THR A 110 11.16 -9.09 -4.65
C THR A 110 12.48 -9.66 -5.14
N VAL A 111 13.33 -8.81 -5.74
CA VAL A 111 14.60 -9.20 -6.35
C VAL A 111 15.59 -9.76 -5.31
N ILE A 112 15.55 -9.26 -4.08
CA ILE A 112 16.42 -9.72 -2.99
C ILE A 112 15.74 -10.82 -2.17
N GLY A 113 14.49 -10.63 -1.77
CA GLY A 113 13.79 -11.52 -0.84
C GLY A 113 13.53 -12.91 -1.41
N ILE A 114 13.11 -13.01 -2.68
CA ILE A 114 12.82 -14.32 -3.29
C ILE A 114 14.11 -15.19 -3.40
N PRO A 115 15.23 -14.73 -3.96
CA PRO A 115 16.46 -15.53 -4.01
C PRO A 115 16.99 -15.93 -2.63
N LEU A 116 16.91 -15.03 -1.64
CA LEU A 116 17.28 -15.35 -0.27
C LEU A 116 16.41 -16.48 0.31
N GLY A 117 15.10 -16.43 0.11
CA GLY A 117 14.17 -17.47 0.58
C GLY A 117 14.41 -18.82 -0.11
N ILE A 118 14.64 -18.82 -1.43
CA ILE A 118 15.01 -20.06 -2.18
C ILE A 118 16.30 -20.65 -1.64
N THR A 119 17.33 -19.81 -1.46
CA THR A 119 18.65 -20.26 -0.96
C THR A 119 18.53 -20.86 0.44
N ALA A 120 17.77 -20.26 1.34
CA ALA A 120 17.54 -20.77 2.67
C ALA A 120 16.79 -22.11 2.65
N ALA A 121 15.77 -22.25 1.80
CA ALA A 121 15.01 -23.49 1.68
C ALA A 121 15.84 -24.67 1.16
N ILE A 122 16.70 -24.43 0.18
CA ILE A 122 17.61 -25.45 -0.39
C ILE A 122 18.64 -25.89 0.65
N HIS A 123 19.13 -24.97 1.48
CA HIS A 123 20.12 -25.25 2.54
C HIS A 123 19.44 -25.40 3.92
N ARG A 124 18.28 -26.02 3.96
CA ARG A 124 17.46 -26.20 5.17
C ARG A 124 18.28 -26.71 6.35
N ASN A 125 18.06 -26.12 7.53
CA ASN A 125 18.74 -26.39 8.80
C ASN A 125 20.25 -26.05 8.81
N GLY A 126 20.81 -25.52 7.71
CA GLY A 126 22.17 -25.01 7.67
C GLY A 126 22.30 -23.59 8.20
N LEU A 127 23.53 -23.08 8.33
CA LEU A 127 23.82 -21.73 8.80
C LEU A 127 23.14 -20.63 7.96
N ARG A 128 22.99 -20.83 6.66
CA ARG A 128 22.29 -19.89 5.74
C ARG A 128 20.81 -19.78 6.06
N ASP A 129 20.19 -20.91 6.37
CA ASP A 129 18.78 -20.96 6.73
C ASP A 129 18.52 -20.34 8.11
N GLN A 130 19.32 -20.70 9.10
CA GLN A 130 19.21 -20.16 10.46
C GLN A 130 19.51 -18.65 10.47
N GLY A 131 20.57 -18.20 9.77
CA GLY A 131 20.91 -16.79 9.67
C GLY A 131 19.81 -15.96 9.00
N LEU A 132 19.18 -16.49 7.93
CA LEU A 132 18.04 -15.83 7.31
C LEU A 132 16.84 -15.75 8.26
N LEU A 133 16.51 -16.81 8.98
CA LEU A 133 15.38 -16.82 9.90
C LEU A 133 15.57 -15.80 11.03
N VAL A 134 16.76 -15.77 11.65
CA VAL A 134 17.08 -14.85 12.74
C VAL A 134 17.03 -13.40 12.22
N SER A 135 17.72 -13.10 11.12
CA SER A 135 17.70 -11.75 10.53
C SER A 135 16.30 -11.33 10.11
N ALA A 136 15.52 -12.23 9.52
CA ALA A 136 14.14 -11.93 9.16
C ALA A 136 13.26 -11.62 10.39
N MET A 137 13.41 -12.38 11.48
CA MET A 137 12.70 -12.08 12.74
C MET A 137 13.05 -10.68 13.26
N VAL A 138 14.35 -10.33 13.29
CA VAL A 138 14.79 -9.01 13.73
C VAL A 138 14.18 -7.91 12.85
N PHE A 139 14.35 -7.97 11.52
CA PHE A 139 13.90 -6.90 10.62
C PHE A 139 12.38 -6.78 10.50
N ILE A 140 11.63 -7.86 10.75
CA ILE A 140 10.16 -7.80 10.78
C ILE A 140 9.68 -7.19 12.11
N SER A 141 10.39 -7.45 13.22
CA SER A 141 10.00 -6.96 14.55
C SER A 141 10.36 -5.49 14.78
N VAL A 142 11.34 -4.97 14.05
CA VAL A 142 11.76 -3.57 14.16
C VAL A 142 10.73 -2.65 13.50
N PRO A 143 10.19 -1.64 14.22
CA PRO A 143 9.28 -0.67 13.62
C PRO A 143 9.96 0.11 12.48
N GLN A 144 9.26 0.24 11.36
CA GLN A 144 9.80 0.85 10.15
C GLN A 144 10.30 2.30 10.36
N PHE A 145 9.57 3.10 11.15
CA PHE A 145 9.98 4.47 11.46
C PHE A 145 11.28 4.52 12.28
N TRP A 146 11.45 3.58 13.21
CA TRP A 146 12.67 3.50 14.03
C TRP A 146 13.87 3.15 13.15
N LEU A 147 13.73 2.17 12.26
CA LEU A 147 14.77 1.82 11.30
C LEU A 147 15.15 3.02 10.41
N ALA A 148 14.16 3.77 9.93
CA ALA A 148 14.38 4.96 9.13
C ALA A 148 15.16 6.03 9.90
N LEU A 149 14.82 6.30 11.17
CA LEU A 149 15.54 7.24 12.03
C LEU A 149 16.98 6.79 12.31
N VAL A 150 17.19 5.50 12.60
CA VAL A 150 18.54 4.94 12.79
C VAL A 150 19.38 5.11 11.52
N MET A 151 18.80 4.88 10.33
CA MET A 151 19.49 5.11 9.07
C MET A 151 19.88 6.59 8.87
N VAL A 152 19.01 7.53 9.22
CA VAL A 152 19.33 8.97 9.19
C VAL A 152 20.50 9.28 10.14
N ILE A 153 20.47 8.76 11.36
CA ILE A 153 21.54 9.00 12.34
C ILE A 153 22.89 8.46 11.81
N ILE A 154 22.91 7.22 11.33
CA ILE A 154 24.15 6.58 10.88
C ILE A 154 24.65 7.20 9.57
N PHE A 155 23.85 7.16 8.51
CA PHE A 155 24.30 7.50 7.17
C PHE A 155 24.33 8.98 6.84
N SER A 156 23.51 9.77 7.54
CA SER A 156 23.48 11.21 7.30
C SER A 156 24.25 11.99 8.36
N VAL A 157 23.98 11.74 9.65
CA VAL A 157 24.59 12.55 10.74
C VAL A 157 26.02 12.10 11.04
N GLN A 158 26.26 10.81 11.23
CA GLN A 158 27.58 10.30 11.62
C GLN A 158 28.54 10.18 10.42
N LEU A 159 28.08 9.60 9.32
CA LEU A 159 28.93 9.33 8.16
C LEU A 159 28.91 10.44 7.10
N GLY A 160 27.88 11.28 7.07
CA GLY A 160 27.74 12.35 6.07
C GLY A 160 27.59 11.86 4.63
N TRP A 161 27.24 10.58 4.41
CA TRP A 161 27.21 9.98 3.09
C TRP A 161 25.95 10.32 2.29
N LEU A 162 24.82 10.38 2.98
CA LEU A 162 23.51 10.56 2.37
C LEU A 162 22.75 11.73 3.00
N PRO A 163 22.02 12.53 2.23
CA PRO A 163 21.23 13.63 2.74
C PRO A 163 20.02 13.11 3.54
N PRO A 164 19.67 13.75 4.69
CA PRO A 164 18.60 13.24 5.55
C PRO A 164 17.19 13.45 4.99
N PHE A 165 16.95 14.56 4.29
CA PHE A 165 15.62 15.00 3.86
C PHE A 165 15.63 15.57 2.45
N GLY A 166 14.49 15.47 1.72
CA GLY A 166 14.30 16.11 0.43
C GLY A 166 14.28 15.12 -0.77
N ILE A 167 14.36 15.66 -2.00
CA ILE A 167 14.23 14.90 -3.27
C ILE A 167 15.19 15.35 -4.39
N GLY A 168 16.21 16.12 -4.10
CA GLY A 168 17.02 16.80 -5.12
C GLY A 168 17.75 15.85 -6.10
N SER A 169 18.35 14.76 -5.63
CA SER A 169 19.11 13.81 -6.44
C SER A 169 18.80 12.36 -6.06
N LEU A 170 19.38 11.41 -6.78
CA LEU A 170 19.22 9.96 -6.45
C LEU A 170 19.64 9.62 -5.02
N LYS A 171 20.60 10.35 -4.44
CA LYS A 171 21.04 10.14 -3.05
C LYS A 171 19.90 10.28 -2.04
N TYR A 172 18.93 11.17 -2.29
CA TYR A 172 17.77 11.36 -1.41
C TYR A 172 16.77 10.19 -1.42
N TRP A 173 16.85 9.32 -2.42
CA TRP A 173 15.97 8.17 -2.55
C TRP A 173 16.50 6.90 -1.88
N ILE A 174 17.82 6.83 -1.65
CA ILE A 174 18.49 5.59 -1.16
C ILE A 174 17.95 5.19 0.20
N MET A 175 18.00 6.08 1.20
CA MET A 175 17.53 5.75 2.56
C MET A 175 16.02 5.50 2.62
N PRO A 176 15.14 6.33 2.04
CA PRO A 176 13.71 6.02 2.02
C PRO A 176 13.37 4.68 1.38
N ILE A 177 13.97 4.36 0.23
CA ILE A 177 13.76 3.09 -0.45
C ILE A 177 14.29 1.93 0.39
N ALA A 178 15.50 2.04 0.96
CA ALA A 178 16.09 0.99 1.79
C ALA A 178 15.26 0.74 3.04
N ALA A 179 14.88 1.79 3.79
CA ALA A 179 14.05 1.67 4.97
C ALA A 179 12.67 1.04 4.66
N ASN A 180 12.08 1.40 3.51
CA ASN A 180 10.82 0.81 3.07
C ASN A 180 10.96 -0.64 2.58
N SER A 181 12.17 -1.05 2.20
CA SER A 181 12.42 -2.38 1.60
C SER A 181 12.81 -3.45 2.61
N ILE A 182 13.54 -3.12 3.67
CA ILE A 182 14.20 -4.11 4.55
C ILE A 182 13.21 -5.10 5.15
N SER A 183 12.14 -4.62 5.77
CA SER A 183 11.12 -5.50 6.38
C SER A 183 10.41 -6.36 5.32
N GLY A 184 10.16 -5.80 4.14
CA GLY A 184 9.56 -6.51 3.03
C GLY A 184 10.48 -7.57 2.42
N ILE A 185 11.80 -7.34 2.35
CA ILE A 185 12.79 -8.35 1.95
C ILE A 185 12.71 -9.54 2.91
N ALA A 186 12.73 -9.28 4.21
CA ALA A 186 12.65 -10.30 5.25
C ALA A 186 11.34 -11.11 5.16
N MET A 187 10.21 -10.43 4.95
CA MET A 187 8.90 -11.06 4.80
C MET A 187 8.83 -11.95 3.55
N ASN A 188 9.28 -11.43 2.39
CA ASN A 188 9.29 -12.16 1.13
C ASN A 188 10.24 -13.36 1.19
N ALA A 189 11.41 -13.23 1.81
CA ALA A 189 12.35 -14.31 1.99
C ALA A 189 11.74 -15.43 2.86
N ARG A 190 11.12 -15.10 3.99
CA ARG A 190 10.46 -16.07 4.86
C ARG A 190 9.29 -16.77 4.17
N MET A 191 8.44 -16.02 3.47
CA MET A 191 7.31 -16.56 2.72
C MET A 191 7.77 -17.49 1.61
N THR A 192 8.78 -17.09 0.85
CA THR A 192 9.37 -17.90 -0.23
C THR A 192 9.98 -19.19 0.32
N ARG A 193 10.74 -19.10 1.41
CA ARG A 193 11.31 -20.27 2.08
C ARG A 193 10.22 -21.27 2.47
N SER A 194 9.15 -20.82 3.10
CA SER A 194 8.05 -21.70 3.52
C SER A 194 7.37 -22.38 2.34
N ALA A 195 7.07 -21.63 1.28
CA ALA A 195 6.44 -22.14 0.07
C ALA A 195 7.32 -23.16 -0.68
N VAL A 196 8.63 -22.91 -0.72
CA VAL A 196 9.59 -23.86 -1.33
C VAL A 196 9.70 -25.15 -0.49
N LEU A 197 9.77 -25.06 0.85
CA LEU A 197 9.84 -26.22 1.74
C LEU A 197 8.56 -27.09 1.72
N GLU A 198 7.41 -26.48 1.49
CA GLU A 198 6.15 -27.21 1.30
C GLU A 198 6.17 -27.94 -0.06
N THR A 199 6.59 -27.27 -1.11
CA THR A 199 6.58 -27.81 -2.48
C THR A 199 7.64 -28.89 -2.68
N ILE A 200 8.81 -28.84 -2.04
CA ILE A 200 9.89 -29.82 -2.19
C ILE A 200 9.48 -31.24 -1.82
N ARG A 201 8.42 -31.39 -0.98
CA ARG A 201 7.86 -32.68 -0.53
C ARG A 201 6.69 -33.16 -1.39
N ALA A 202 6.29 -32.41 -2.40
CA ALA A 202 5.16 -32.76 -3.25
C ALA A 202 5.49 -33.96 -4.17
N ASP A 203 4.49 -34.81 -4.43
CA ASP A 203 4.65 -36.06 -5.21
C ASP A 203 5.22 -35.85 -6.61
N PHE A 204 4.88 -34.74 -7.26
CA PHE A 204 5.41 -34.41 -8.58
C PHE A 204 6.91 -34.12 -8.56
N VAL A 205 7.46 -33.57 -7.45
CA VAL A 205 8.89 -33.35 -7.27
C VAL A 205 9.61 -34.67 -7.06
N THR A 206 9.04 -35.56 -6.22
CA THR A 206 9.54 -36.92 -6.02
C THR A 206 9.54 -37.72 -7.31
N THR A 207 8.48 -37.63 -8.11
CA THR A 207 8.38 -38.26 -9.42
C THR A 207 9.42 -37.74 -10.39
N ALA A 208 9.70 -36.42 -10.40
CA ALA A 208 10.74 -35.84 -11.24
C ALA A 208 12.14 -36.36 -10.88
N ARG A 209 12.43 -36.53 -9.59
CA ARG A 209 13.69 -37.14 -9.11
C ARG A 209 13.77 -38.63 -9.48
N ALA A 210 12.69 -39.37 -9.31
CA ALA A 210 12.63 -40.81 -9.70
C ALA A 210 12.88 -41.04 -11.21
N LYS A 211 12.55 -40.05 -12.06
CA LYS A 211 12.89 -40.06 -13.49
C LYS A 211 14.36 -39.75 -13.81
N GLY A 212 15.23 -39.58 -12.80
CA GLY A 212 16.64 -39.33 -12.99
C GLY A 212 16.97 -37.90 -13.44
N LEU A 213 16.09 -36.94 -13.30
CA LEU A 213 16.37 -35.56 -13.67
C LEU A 213 17.39 -34.92 -12.73
N ALA A 214 18.37 -34.17 -13.29
CA ALA A 214 19.34 -33.42 -12.52
C ALA A 214 18.62 -32.45 -11.52
N GLU A 215 19.13 -32.41 -10.27
CA GLU A 215 18.50 -31.64 -9.18
C GLU A 215 18.22 -30.18 -9.53
N ARG A 216 19.14 -29.54 -10.26
CA ARG A 216 18.94 -28.17 -10.80
C ARG A 216 17.69 -28.08 -11.67
N LYS A 217 17.42 -29.06 -12.53
CA LYS A 217 16.24 -29.10 -13.40
C LYS A 217 14.97 -29.34 -12.60
N VAL A 218 15.04 -30.21 -11.57
CA VAL A 218 13.94 -30.47 -10.64
C VAL A 218 13.57 -29.17 -9.91
N ILE A 219 14.54 -28.45 -9.35
CA ILE A 219 14.33 -27.19 -8.61
C ILE A 219 13.74 -26.11 -9.53
N TYR A 220 14.46 -25.72 -10.59
CA TYR A 220 14.08 -24.52 -11.36
C TYR A 220 12.90 -24.73 -12.30
N ARG A 221 12.69 -25.94 -12.83
CA ARG A 221 11.66 -26.21 -13.84
C ARG A 221 10.39 -26.85 -13.28
N HIS A 222 10.49 -27.61 -12.19
CA HIS A 222 9.34 -28.36 -11.66
C HIS A 222 8.88 -27.78 -10.30
N MET A 223 9.78 -27.47 -9.40
CA MET A 223 9.47 -27.03 -8.04
C MET A 223 9.15 -25.54 -7.97
N LEU A 224 10.06 -24.67 -8.38
CA LEU A 224 9.93 -23.22 -8.21
C LEU A 224 8.68 -22.61 -8.86
N PRO A 225 8.29 -22.97 -10.10
CA PRO A 225 7.08 -22.39 -10.69
C PRO A 225 5.82 -22.62 -9.84
N ASN A 226 5.73 -23.76 -9.16
CA ASN A 226 4.62 -24.06 -8.26
C ASN A 226 4.79 -23.41 -6.89
N ALA A 227 6.01 -23.43 -6.35
CA ALA A 227 6.31 -22.79 -5.06
C ALA A 227 6.11 -21.28 -5.06
N LEU A 228 6.34 -20.61 -6.21
CA LEU A 228 6.21 -19.16 -6.31
C LEU A 228 4.76 -18.66 -6.44
N ILE A 229 3.77 -19.52 -6.70
CA ILE A 229 2.36 -19.09 -6.80
C ILE A 229 1.88 -18.32 -5.56
N PRO A 230 2.02 -18.84 -4.32
CA PRO A 230 1.63 -18.09 -3.12
C PRO A 230 2.49 -16.83 -2.90
N VAL A 231 3.77 -16.87 -3.29
CA VAL A 231 4.66 -15.70 -3.20
C VAL A 231 4.20 -14.58 -4.12
N LEU A 232 3.88 -14.90 -5.38
CA LEU A 232 3.32 -13.93 -6.33
C LEU A 232 2.02 -13.33 -5.79
N LYS A 233 1.14 -14.14 -5.19
CA LYS A 233 -0.08 -13.64 -4.54
C LYS A 233 0.22 -12.64 -3.43
N GLY A 234 1.22 -12.91 -2.59
CA GLY A 234 1.69 -11.98 -1.55
C GLY A 234 2.21 -10.67 -2.14
N LEU A 235 3.00 -10.73 -3.23
CA LEU A 235 3.48 -9.55 -3.95
C LEU A 235 2.33 -8.69 -4.51
N GLY A 236 1.28 -9.33 -5.01
CA GLY A 236 0.10 -8.61 -5.47
C GLY A 236 -0.61 -7.86 -4.35
N MET A 237 -0.73 -8.46 -3.16
CA MET A 237 -1.25 -7.76 -1.99
C MET A 237 -0.37 -6.56 -1.61
N GLN A 238 0.96 -6.70 -1.65
CA GLN A 238 1.90 -5.59 -1.41
C GLN A 238 1.73 -4.47 -2.43
N LEU A 239 1.51 -4.79 -3.71
CA LEU A 239 1.22 -3.79 -4.75
C LEU A 239 -0.08 -3.01 -4.46
N GLY A 240 -1.12 -3.69 -3.99
CA GLY A 240 -2.35 -3.03 -3.55
C GLY A 240 -2.13 -2.05 -2.39
N MET A 241 -1.20 -2.34 -1.51
CA MET A 241 -0.87 -1.53 -0.34
C MET A 241 0.27 -0.51 -0.57
N CYS A 242 0.91 -0.49 -1.75
CA CYS A 242 2.16 0.24 -1.96
C CYS A 242 2.05 1.75 -1.69
N VAL A 243 0.89 2.34 -1.93
CA VAL A 243 0.68 3.79 -1.76
C VAL A 243 0.45 4.15 -0.28
N GLY A 244 -0.33 3.33 0.45
CA GLY A 244 -0.56 3.54 1.89
C GLY A 244 0.65 3.17 2.75
N GLY A 245 1.46 2.22 2.32
CA GLY A 245 2.61 1.71 3.07
C GLY A 245 3.80 2.67 3.16
N THR A 246 3.85 3.71 2.32
CA THR A 246 4.97 4.67 2.30
C THR A 246 4.77 5.87 3.22
N VAL A 247 3.59 6.09 3.78
CA VAL A 247 3.22 7.29 4.57
C VAL A 247 4.21 7.58 5.69
N VAL A 248 4.59 6.56 6.45
CA VAL A 248 5.53 6.68 7.58
C VAL A 248 6.92 7.10 7.09
N ILE A 249 7.40 6.47 6.03
CA ILE A 249 8.71 6.76 5.42
C ILE A 249 8.74 8.17 4.84
N GLU A 250 7.68 8.57 4.13
CA GLU A 250 7.56 9.91 3.57
C GLU A 250 7.64 10.99 4.66
N ASN A 251 7.02 10.73 5.82
CA ASN A 251 7.06 11.66 6.94
C ASN A 251 8.45 11.74 7.57
N VAL A 252 9.10 10.61 7.88
CA VAL A 252 10.43 10.58 8.51
C VAL A 252 11.47 11.28 7.65
N PHE A 253 11.46 11.08 6.33
CA PHE A 253 12.42 11.69 5.41
C PHE A 253 11.96 13.04 4.84
N SER A 254 10.86 13.60 5.35
CA SER A 254 10.22 14.81 4.78
C SER A 254 10.12 14.72 3.25
N PHE A 255 9.80 13.54 2.76
CA PHE A 255 9.69 13.22 1.35
C PHE A 255 8.34 13.74 0.84
N PRO A 256 8.30 14.67 -0.16
CA PRO A 256 7.08 15.36 -0.54
C PRO A 256 6.14 14.48 -1.39
N GLY A 257 5.65 13.42 -0.77
CA GLY A 257 4.65 12.51 -1.28
C GLY A 257 3.26 12.80 -0.72
N ILE A 258 2.32 11.88 -1.00
CA ILE A 258 0.92 12.00 -0.56
C ILE A 258 0.80 11.77 0.94
N GLY A 259 1.56 10.83 1.49
CA GLY A 259 1.51 10.50 2.91
C GLY A 259 1.96 11.68 3.79
N GLN A 260 3.04 12.35 3.41
CA GLN A 260 3.48 13.55 4.06
C GLN A 260 2.44 14.68 3.94
N TYR A 261 1.85 14.88 2.77
CA TYR A 261 0.82 15.89 2.54
C TYR A 261 -0.41 15.63 3.40
N MET A 262 -0.84 14.38 3.49
CA MET A 262 -1.97 13.96 4.34
C MET A 262 -1.68 14.23 5.82
N LEU A 263 -0.49 13.86 6.33
CA LEU A 263 -0.11 14.08 7.73
C LEU A 263 0.00 15.57 8.06
N THR A 264 0.52 16.39 7.14
CA THR A 264 0.52 17.85 7.29
C THR A 264 -0.92 18.39 7.38
N GLY A 265 -1.83 17.86 6.57
CA GLY A 265 -3.24 18.20 6.65
C GLY A 265 -3.89 17.80 7.98
N ILE A 266 -3.56 16.62 8.53
CA ILE A 266 -4.06 16.17 9.84
C ILE A 266 -3.58 17.11 10.94
N ASN A 267 -2.27 17.39 10.99
CA ASN A 267 -1.66 18.25 12.03
C ASN A 267 -2.15 19.70 11.94
N GLY A 268 -2.51 20.15 10.75
CA GLY A 268 -2.99 21.50 10.48
C GLY A 268 -4.51 21.63 10.41
N PHE A 269 -5.28 20.59 10.78
CA PHE A 269 -6.74 20.59 10.70
C PHE A 269 -7.29 20.96 9.31
N ASP A 270 -6.57 20.63 8.25
CA ASP A 270 -6.95 20.87 6.86
C ASP A 270 -7.87 19.74 6.36
N TYR A 271 -9.14 19.83 6.71
CA TYR A 271 -10.12 18.79 6.43
C TYR A 271 -10.27 18.42 4.94
N PRO A 272 -10.27 19.37 3.98
CA PRO A 272 -10.22 19.03 2.56
C PRO A 272 -9.06 18.15 2.18
N VAL A 273 -7.86 18.43 2.69
CA VAL A 273 -6.65 17.63 2.42
C VAL A 273 -6.80 16.23 2.99
N VAL A 274 -7.22 16.10 4.26
CA VAL A 274 -7.35 14.79 4.92
C VAL A 274 -8.36 13.91 4.19
N ARG A 275 -9.59 14.42 3.98
CA ARG A 275 -10.66 13.66 3.31
C ARG A 275 -10.32 13.31 1.87
N GLY A 276 -9.74 14.26 1.13
CA GLY A 276 -9.33 14.03 -0.26
C GLY A 276 -8.22 13.01 -0.38
N CYS A 277 -7.14 13.14 0.42
CA CYS A 277 -6.04 12.18 0.42
C CYS A 277 -6.50 10.77 0.79
N VAL A 278 -7.29 10.60 1.86
CA VAL A 278 -7.78 9.28 2.28
C VAL A 278 -8.62 8.63 1.19
N LEU A 279 -9.56 9.36 0.58
CA LEU A 279 -10.42 8.82 -0.47
C LEU A 279 -9.65 8.46 -1.73
N ILE A 280 -8.76 9.33 -2.19
CA ILE A 280 -8.00 9.06 -3.40
C ILE A 280 -6.98 7.95 -3.16
N LEU A 281 -6.32 7.89 -1.99
CA LEU A 281 -5.45 6.77 -1.61
C LEU A 281 -6.22 5.44 -1.59
N ALA A 282 -7.43 5.43 -1.01
CA ALA A 282 -8.30 4.26 -1.00
C ALA A 282 -8.68 3.84 -2.43
N ALA A 283 -9.02 4.79 -3.30
CA ALA A 283 -9.35 4.53 -4.69
C ALA A 283 -8.15 3.96 -5.48
N VAL A 284 -6.96 4.55 -5.32
CA VAL A 284 -5.73 4.08 -5.96
C VAL A 284 -5.36 2.68 -5.46
N SER A 285 -5.41 2.43 -4.15
CA SER A 285 -5.12 1.11 -3.56
C SER A 285 -6.11 0.05 -4.05
N ALA A 286 -7.41 0.37 -4.09
CA ALA A 286 -8.44 -0.52 -4.59
C ALA A 286 -8.30 -0.79 -6.09
N PHE A 287 -7.92 0.22 -6.89
CA PHE A 287 -7.63 0.07 -8.30
C PHE A 287 -6.40 -0.82 -8.55
N MET A 288 -5.31 -0.61 -7.79
CA MET A 288 -4.12 -1.47 -7.85
C MET A 288 -4.46 -2.92 -7.48
N THR A 289 -5.25 -3.13 -6.43
CA THR A 289 -5.74 -4.46 -6.05
C THR A 289 -6.57 -5.10 -7.17
N LEU A 290 -7.44 -4.33 -7.83
CA LEU A 290 -8.21 -4.81 -8.98
C LEU A 290 -7.30 -5.23 -10.14
N LEU A 291 -6.27 -4.44 -10.48
CA LEU A 291 -5.30 -4.79 -11.52
C LEU A 291 -4.58 -6.10 -11.20
N VAL A 292 -4.14 -6.25 -9.95
CA VAL A 292 -3.50 -7.48 -9.46
C VAL A 292 -4.44 -8.68 -9.56
N ASP A 293 -5.68 -8.56 -9.11
CA ASP A 293 -6.69 -9.61 -9.20
C ASP A 293 -6.98 -10.04 -10.65
N LEU A 294 -7.02 -9.08 -11.57
CA LEU A 294 -7.17 -9.36 -12.99
C LEU A 294 -5.95 -10.08 -13.55
N ALA A 295 -4.73 -9.63 -13.21
CA ALA A 295 -3.49 -10.28 -13.61
C ALA A 295 -3.43 -11.75 -13.15
N TYR A 296 -3.85 -12.03 -11.91
CA TYR A 296 -3.97 -13.42 -11.42
C TYR A 296 -4.98 -14.25 -12.19
N GLY A 297 -6.10 -13.65 -12.58
CA GLY A 297 -7.10 -14.34 -13.40
C GLY A 297 -6.55 -14.79 -14.76
N PHE A 298 -5.48 -14.15 -15.25
CA PHE A 298 -4.77 -14.58 -16.47
C PHE A 298 -3.67 -15.60 -16.19
N ILE A 299 -2.98 -15.51 -15.05
CA ILE A 299 -1.81 -16.35 -14.71
C ILE A 299 -2.26 -17.73 -14.19
N ASP A 300 -3.31 -17.79 -13.37
CA ASP A 300 -3.78 -19.05 -12.76
C ASP A 300 -5.06 -19.60 -13.44
N PRO A 301 -4.93 -20.64 -14.29
CA PRO A 301 -6.09 -21.26 -14.96
C PRO A 301 -7.07 -21.93 -13.97
N ARG A 302 -6.64 -22.25 -12.74
CA ARG A 302 -7.51 -22.86 -11.72
C ARG A 302 -8.53 -21.85 -11.21
N ILE A 303 -8.16 -20.59 -11.09
CA ILE A 303 -9.07 -19.49 -10.76
C ILE A 303 -10.13 -19.36 -11.86
N LYS A 304 -9.71 -19.45 -13.13
CA LYS A 304 -10.64 -19.42 -14.28
C LYS A 304 -11.65 -20.58 -14.24
N ALA A 305 -11.21 -21.78 -13.87
CA ALA A 305 -12.07 -22.98 -13.76
C ALA A 305 -13.08 -22.89 -12.60
N GLN A 306 -12.69 -22.34 -11.43
CA GLN A 306 -13.60 -22.14 -10.30
C GLN A 306 -14.78 -21.22 -10.67
N TYR A 307 -14.53 -20.18 -11.46
CA TYR A 307 -15.59 -19.25 -11.89
C TYR A 307 -16.51 -19.84 -12.96
N VAL A 308 -16.01 -20.71 -13.84
CA VAL A 308 -16.82 -21.43 -14.84
C VAL A 308 -17.75 -22.41 -14.12
N ASN A 309 -17.23 -23.18 -13.16
CA ASN A 309 -18.01 -24.17 -12.40
C ASN A 309 -19.06 -23.53 -11.48
N TYR A 310 -18.79 -22.35 -10.89
CA TYR A 310 -19.77 -21.63 -10.09
C TYR A 310 -20.92 -21.08 -10.95
N ALA A 311 -20.65 -20.69 -12.18
CA ALA A 311 -21.66 -20.25 -13.13
C ALA A 311 -22.55 -21.40 -13.61
N ALA A 312 -21.97 -22.59 -13.85
CA ALA A 312 -22.68 -23.80 -14.22
C ALA A 312 -23.61 -24.32 -13.10
N LYS A 313 -23.12 -24.27 -11.83
CA LYS A 313 -23.89 -24.71 -10.66
C LYS A 313 -25.10 -23.80 -10.37
N LYS A 314 -25.05 -22.53 -10.74
CA LYS A 314 -26.16 -21.58 -10.58
C LYS A 314 -27.17 -21.65 -11.77
N GLY A 315 -26.70 -22.06 -12.96
CA GLY A 315 -27.56 -22.29 -14.12
C GLY A 315 -28.35 -23.60 -14.02
N GLY A 316 -27.82 -24.64 -13.36
CA GLY A 316 -28.49 -25.91 -13.16
C GLY A 316 -29.51 -25.96 -12.01
N ARG A 317 -29.70 -24.88 -11.25
CA ARG A 317 -30.71 -24.77 -10.18
C ARG A 317 -32.00 -24.04 -10.62
N LYS A 318 -32.12 -23.77 -11.93
CA LYS A 318 -33.30 -23.12 -12.54
C LYS A 318 -33.99 -24.04 -13.55
N LYS A 319 -33.89 -25.34 -13.34
CA LYS A 319 -34.79 -26.30 -14.03
C LYS A 319 -35.55 -27.12 -13.01
#